data_e302964c0fde77c8ebb0a73635935ccb
#
_entry.id   e302964c0fde77c8ebb0a73635935ccb
#
_cell.length_a   1.000
_cell.length_b   1.000
_cell.length_c   1.000
_cell.angle_alpha   90.00
_cell.angle_beta   90.00
_cell.angle_gamma   90.00
#
_symmetry.space_group_name_H-M   'P 1'
#
loop_
_entity.id
_entity.type
_entity.pdbx_description
1 polymer ?
#
loop_
_entity_poly.entity_id
_entity_poly.type
_entity_poly.pdbx_seq_one_letter_code
_entity_poly.pdbx_strand_id
1 'polypeptide(L)'
;EECRYAVVDGQGRCLVAPKKGMTRLNAIVLMDAPEDLNERLKFEAEYFIGQDSEVENVKPVEKHLSRCIIGDPAATILDKLLRKYKIEFTNSKGNREESVLGSYTDTYTIAKVHGEKCLDFIFAVIENAGWNKEVNGYSTYVMRSLRDVWIAHPNDRVKIYKFLSGELRQLDPKLFGANARTRYPKRDHRVSCVL
;
A
#
# COMPACT_ATOMS: atom_id res chain seq x y z
N GLU A 1 -16.10 22.97 33.22
CA GLU A 1 -15.88 22.46 31.85
C GLU A 1 -14.76 21.43 31.89
N GLU A 2 -15.07 20.17 31.61
CA GLU A 2 -14.04 19.14 31.50
C GLU A 2 -13.29 19.34 30.17
N CYS A 3 -12.02 19.73 30.23
CA CYS A 3 -11.15 19.73 29.07
C CYS A 3 -11.01 18.30 28.53
N ARG A 4 -11.53 18.03 27.36
CA ARG A 4 -11.39 16.74 26.68
C ARG A 4 -10.34 16.85 25.58
N TYR A 5 -9.34 16.01 25.68
CA TYR A 5 -8.27 15.91 24.68
C TYR A 5 -8.45 14.68 23.82
N ALA A 6 -8.18 14.79 22.51
CA ALA A 6 -8.05 13.62 21.64
C ALA A 6 -6.61 13.06 21.74
N VAL A 7 -6.47 11.76 21.77
CA VAL A 7 -5.17 11.10 21.82
C VAL A 7 -4.71 10.76 20.40
N VAL A 8 -3.75 11.52 19.87
CA VAL A 8 -3.19 11.32 18.53
C VAL A 8 -2.17 10.19 18.53
N ASP A 9 -1.32 10.09 19.57
CA ASP A 9 -0.38 8.99 19.80
C ASP A 9 -0.45 8.49 21.25
N GLY A 10 -0.04 7.23 21.44
CA GLY A 10 0.02 6.63 22.78
C GLY A 10 -1.29 6.04 23.28
N GLN A 11 -2.29 5.79 22.42
CA GLN A 11 -3.56 5.17 22.77
C GLN A 11 -3.36 3.87 23.57
N GLY A 12 -2.40 3.02 23.14
CA GLY A 12 -2.05 1.79 23.86
C GLY A 12 -1.56 2.06 25.29
N ARG A 13 -0.80 3.14 25.51
CA ARG A 13 -0.34 3.55 26.84
C ARG A 13 -1.52 3.96 27.73
N CYS A 14 -2.45 4.72 27.16
CA CYS A 14 -3.67 5.13 27.87
C CYS A 14 -4.54 3.94 28.28
N LEU A 15 -4.67 2.91 27.43
CA LEU A 15 -5.46 1.70 27.70
C LEU A 15 -4.81 0.78 28.74
N VAL A 16 -3.47 0.74 28.81
CA VAL A 16 -2.72 -0.15 29.71
C VAL A 16 -2.48 0.49 31.06
N ALA A 17 -2.34 1.81 31.15
CA ALA A 17 -2.03 2.52 32.38
C ALA A 17 -2.99 2.21 33.54
N PRO A 18 -4.32 2.26 33.38
CA PRO A 18 -5.25 1.91 34.46
C PRO A 18 -5.10 0.45 34.92
N LYS A 19 -4.84 -0.48 33.98
CA LYS A 19 -4.64 -1.91 34.30
C LYS A 19 -3.39 -2.15 35.10
N LYS A 20 -2.42 -1.23 35.04
CA LYS A 20 -1.18 -1.25 35.85
C LYS A 20 -1.26 -0.37 37.09
N GLY A 21 -2.44 0.14 37.46
CA GLY A 21 -2.64 1.02 38.58
C GLY A 21 -2.04 2.42 38.44
N MET A 22 -1.68 2.82 37.22
CA MET A 22 -1.16 4.16 36.94
C MET A 22 -2.33 5.15 36.78
N THR A 23 -2.33 6.19 37.60
CA THR A 23 -3.38 7.24 37.62
C THR A 23 -2.99 8.46 36.79
N ARG A 24 -1.74 8.55 36.34
CA ARG A 24 -1.21 9.70 35.57
C ARG A 24 -0.25 9.21 34.48
N LEU A 25 -0.30 9.89 33.33
CA LEU A 25 0.63 9.73 32.24
C LEU A 25 1.17 11.11 31.85
N ASN A 26 2.45 11.18 31.50
CA ASN A 26 2.99 12.38 30.89
C ASN A 26 2.47 12.46 29.44
N ALA A 27 1.99 13.63 29.03
CA ALA A 27 1.50 13.92 27.70
C ALA A 27 2.06 15.25 27.20
N ILE A 28 2.24 15.32 25.89
CA ILE A 28 2.50 16.58 25.17
C ILE A 28 1.14 17.03 24.63
N VAL A 29 0.73 18.25 24.95
CA VAL A 29 -0.52 18.83 24.47
C VAL A 29 -0.22 19.74 23.29
N LEU A 30 -0.85 19.46 22.15
CA LEU A 30 -0.78 20.32 20.96
C LEU A 30 -1.84 21.42 21.11
N MET A 31 -1.40 22.66 21.29
CA MET A 31 -2.28 23.79 21.54
C MET A 31 -2.84 24.43 20.28
N ASP A 32 -2.20 24.15 19.13
CA ASP A 32 -2.52 24.80 17.84
C ASP A 32 -3.50 23.96 16.99
N ALA A 33 -4.16 22.97 17.59
CA ALA A 33 -5.12 22.16 16.87
C ALA A 33 -6.37 22.98 16.48
N PRO A 34 -6.81 22.93 15.21
CA PRO A 34 -7.98 23.66 14.73
C PRO A 34 -9.27 23.31 15.50
N GLU A 35 -10.19 24.27 15.62
CA GLU A 35 -11.51 24.03 16.22
C GLU A 35 -12.45 23.28 15.29
N ASP A 36 -12.40 23.54 13.98
CA ASP A 36 -13.16 22.80 12.97
C ASP A 36 -12.77 21.32 12.95
N LEU A 37 -13.78 20.46 12.97
CA LEU A 37 -13.56 19.01 13.06
C LEU A 37 -12.78 18.44 11.86
N ASN A 38 -13.05 18.91 10.65
CA ASN A 38 -12.40 18.39 9.45
C ASN A 38 -10.95 18.88 9.35
N GLU A 39 -10.71 20.14 9.71
CA GLU A 39 -9.34 20.70 9.77
C GLU A 39 -8.53 20.03 10.89
N ARG A 40 -9.16 19.74 12.02
CA ARG A 40 -8.52 19.01 13.12
C ARG A 40 -8.14 17.59 12.72
N LEU A 41 -9.01 16.86 12.03
CA LEU A 41 -8.69 15.52 11.54
C LEU A 41 -7.51 15.53 10.58
N LYS A 42 -7.41 16.54 9.71
CA LYS A 42 -6.23 16.71 8.84
C LYS A 42 -4.97 17.00 9.64
N PHE A 43 -5.03 17.94 10.58
CA PHE A 43 -3.92 18.27 11.45
C PHE A 43 -3.41 17.06 12.24
N GLU A 44 -4.31 16.28 12.84
CA GLU A 44 -3.96 15.05 13.56
C GLU A 44 -3.32 14.01 12.64
N ALA A 45 -3.83 13.85 11.41
CA ALA A 45 -3.28 12.91 10.42
C ALA A 45 -1.90 13.35 9.91
N GLU A 46 -1.68 14.63 9.68
CA GLU A 46 -0.37 15.18 9.31
C GLU A 46 0.65 15.00 10.43
N TYR A 47 0.27 15.28 11.67
CA TYR A 47 1.11 15.06 12.83
C TYR A 47 1.51 13.58 12.97
N PHE A 48 0.54 12.68 12.83
CA PHE A 48 0.77 11.22 12.87
C PHE A 48 1.74 10.75 11.78
N ILE A 49 1.60 11.25 10.54
CA ILE A 49 2.53 10.92 9.44
C ILE A 49 3.91 11.51 9.69
N GLY A 50 3.99 12.73 10.24
CA GLY A 50 5.26 13.38 10.56
C GLY A 50 6.10 12.59 11.57
N GLN A 51 5.44 11.97 12.55
CA GLN A 51 6.12 11.11 13.53
C GLN A 51 6.68 9.81 12.92
N ASP A 52 6.11 9.31 11.80
CA ASP A 52 6.53 8.07 11.13
C ASP A 52 7.99 8.14 10.61
N SER A 53 8.57 9.33 10.46
CA SER A 53 9.99 9.51 10.13
C SER A 53 10.92 9.18 11.31
N GLU A 54 10.40 9.19 12.54
CA GLU A 54 11.15 8.98 13.78
C GLU A 54 10.80 7.65 14.47
N VAL A 55 9.65 7.03 14.14
CA VAL A 55 9.14 5.81 14.77
C VAL A 55 8.94 4.70 13.74
N GLU A 56 9.78 3.67 13.78
CA GLU A 56 9.82 2.55 12.81
C GLU A 56 8.55 1.69 12.67
N ASN A 57 7.41 2.02 13.29
CA ASN A 57 6.33 1.06 13.52
C ASN A 57 4.89 1.47 13.13
N VAL A 58 4.70 2.53 12.34
CA VAL A 58 3.33 2.82 11.85
C VAL A 58 2.89 1.76 10.86
N LYS A 59 1.76 1.13 11.15
CA LYS A 59 1.23 0.06 10.30
C LYS A 59 0.78 0.60 8.95
N PRO A 60 1.00 -0.16 7.86
CA PRO A 60 0.64 0.29 6.51
C PRO A 60 -0.80 0.76 6.33
N VAL A 61 -1.77 0.13 7.00
CA VAL A 61 -3.19 0.53 6.93
C VAL A 61 -3.41 1.89 7.57
N GLU A 62 -2.84 2.13 8.76
CA GLU A 62 -2.94 3.40 9.47
C GLU A 62 -2.32 4.54 8.67
N LYS A 63 -1.14 4.27 8.08
CA LYS A 63 -0.45 5.20 7.19
C LYS A 63 -1.25 5.54 5.93
N HIS A 64 -1.91 4.55 5.33
CA HIS A 64 -2.77 4.76 4.17
C HIS A 64 -3.97 5.63 4.51
N LEU A 65 -4.68 5.30 5.60
CA LEU A 65 -5.84 6.06 6.05
C LEU A 65 -5.50 7.52 6.34
N SER A 66 -4.41 7.76 7.08
CA SER A 66 -3.94 9.12 7.37
C SER A 66 -3.63 9.91 6.11
N ARG A 67 -2.96 9.28 5.12
CA ARG A 67 -2.71 9.91 3.81
C ARG A 67 -3.98 10.23 3.04
N CYS A 68 -4.99 9.37 3.10
CA CYS A 68 -6.29 9.64 2.49
C CYS A 68 -6.99 10.84 3.17
N ILE A 69 -6.91 10.95 4.50
CA ILE A 69 -7.51 12.06 5.27
C ILE A 69 -6.89 13.40 4.87
N ILE A 70 -5.57 13.47 4.72
CA ILE A 70 -4.89 14.71 4.29
C ILE A 70 -5.05 15.00 2.79
N GLY A 71 -5.71 14.12 2.04
CA GLY A 71 -5.93 14.29 0.61
C GLY A 71 -4.71 14.02 -0.27
N ASP A 72 -3.80 13.14 0.18
CA ASP A 72 -2.65 12.73 -0.63
C ASP A 72 -3.11 12.12 -1.97
N PRO A 73 -2.69 12.69 -3.12
CA PRO A 73 -3.19 12.25 -4.42
C PRO A 73 -2.87 10.79 -4.73
N ALA A 74 -1.69 10.30 -4.33
CA ALA A 74 -1.29 8.92 -4.59
C ALA A 74 -2.05 7.93 -3.72
N ALA A 75 -2.34 8.29 -2.47
CA ALA A 75 -3.18 7.49 -1.57
C ALA A 75 -4.63 7.44 -2.08
N THR A 76 -5.16 8.56 -2.58
CA THR A 76 -6.51 8.63 -3.17
C THR A 76 -6.63 7.76 -4.43
N ILE A 77 -5.63 7.81 -5.31
CA ILE A 77 -5.56 6.92 -6.49
C ILE A 77 -5.54 5.45 -6.06
N LEU A 78 -4.69 5.13 -5.10
CA LEU A 78 -4.56 3.76 -4.60
C LEU A 78 -5.88 3.28 -3.98
N ASP A 79 -6.50 4.04 -3.07
CA ASP A 79 -7.79 3.70 -2.44
C ASP A 79 -8.89 3.45 -3.48
N LYS A 80 -9.02 4.34 -4.48
CA LYS A 80 -9.95 4.19 -5.61
C LYS A 80 -9.76 2.86 -6.34
N LEU A 81 -8.52 2.50 -6.66
CA LEU A 81 -8.21 1.30 -7.42
C LEU A 81 -8.34 0.02 -6.57
N LEU A 82 -7.96 0.05 -5.30
CA LEU A 82 -8.20 -1.06 -4.38
C LEU A 82 -9.69 -1.42 -4.31
N ARG A 83 -10.56 -0.41 -4.20
CA ARG A 83 -12.03 -0.62 -4.23
C ARG A 83 -12.53 -1.14 -5.58
N LYS A 84 -12.03 -0.58 -6.71
CA LYS A 84 -12.41 -1.01 -8.06
C LYS A 84 -12.12 -2.49 -8.30
N TYR A 85 -10.94 -2.95 -7.90
CA TYR A 85 -10.47 -4.33 -8.11
C TYR A 85 -10.74 -5.26 -6.93
N LYS A 86 -11.43 -4.79 -5.87
CA LYS A 86 -11.73 -5.53 -4.65
C LYS A 86 -10.49 -6.16 -4.02
N ILE A 87 -9.40 -5.38 -3.99
CA ILE A 87 -8.13 -5.79 -3.41
C ILE A 87 -8.14 -5.42 -1.94
N GLU A 88 -7.90 -6.39 -1.08
CA GLU A 88 -7.75 -6.18 0.35
C GLU A 88 -6.37 -5.69 0.71
N PHE A 89 -6.29 -4.99 1.83
CA PHE A 89 -5.08 -4.39 2.32
C PHE A 89 -5.00 -4.58 3.83
N THR A 90 -3.98 -5.29 4.31
CA THR A 90 -3.87 -5.70 5.70
C THR A 90 -2.53 -5.30 6.32
N ASN A 91 -2.48 -5.30 7.65
CA ASN A 91 -1.25 -5.09 8.42
C ASN A 91 -0.43 -6.37 8.62
N SER A 92 -0.94 -7.53 8.19
CA SER A 92 -0.27 -8.81 8.42
C SER A 92 0.97 -8.96 7.54
N LYS A 93 2.09 -9.29 8.18
CA LYS A 93 3.31 -9.69 7.50
C LYS A 93 3.29 -11.22 7.35
N GLY A 94 3.33 -11.72 6.13
CA GLY A 94 3.70 -13.11 5.89
C GLY A 94 2.64 -14.03 5.29
N ASN A 95 1.37 -13.94 5.61
CA ASN A 95 0.34 -14.68 4.91
C ASN A 95 -0.14 -13.86 3.71
N ARG A 96 0.25 -14.30 2.53
CA ARG A 96 -0.25 -13.73 1.29
C ARG A 96 -1.47 -14.55 0.90
N GLU A 97 -2.62 -13.94 1.06
CA GLU A 97 -3.91 -14.51 0.71
C GLU A 97 -4.30 -14.06 -0.70
N GLU A 98 -5.34 -14.69 -1.24
CA GLU A 98 -5.95 -14.26 -2.50
C GLU A 98 -6.48 -12.83 -2.37
N SER A 99 -6.37 -12.04 -3.44
CA SER A 99 -6.83 -10.65 -3.49
C SER A 99 -6.22 -9.69 -2.45
N VAL A 100 -5.09 -10.06 -1.82
CA VAL A 100 -4.41 -9.24 -0.82
C VAL A 100 -3.16 -8.58 -1.39
N LEU A 101 -3.04 -7.26 -1.17
CA LEU A 101 -1.90 -6.47 -1.61
C LEU A 101 -0.61 -6.88 -0.89
N GLY A 102 0.42 -7.26 -1.65
CA GLY A 102 1.69 -7.76 -1.10
C GLY A 102 2.60 -6.69 -0.51
N SER A 103 2.50 -5.43 -0.96
CA SER A 103 3.32 -4.31 -0.46
C SER A 103 2.62 -2.97 -0.67
N TYR A 104 2.27 -2.34 0.43
CA TYR A 104 1.73 -0.97 0.39
C TYR A 104 2.75 0.03 -0.18
N THR A 105 3.97 0.01 0.34
CA THR A 105 5.00 1.00 -0.02
C THR A 105 5.31 1.00 -1.51
N ASP A 106 5.46 -0.18 -2.11
CA ASP A 106 5.72 -0.30 -3.55
C ASP A 106 4.52 0.20 -4.37
N THR A 107 3.31 -0.20 -4.00
CA THR A 107 2.10 0.17 -4.74
C THR A 107 1.81 1.66 -4.62
N TYR A 108 1.97 2.23 -3.43
CA TYR A 108 1.89 3.68 -3.22
C TYR A 108 2.94 4.44 -4.06
N THR A 109 4.18 3.94 -4.10
CA THR A 109 5.25 4.54 -4.91
C THR A 109 4.91 4.49 -6.40
N ILE A 110 4.33 3.39 -6.89
CA ILE A 110 3.86 3.28 -8.28
C ILE A 110 2.77 4.34 -8.55
N ALA A 111 1.79 4.47 -7.67
CA ALA A 111 0.74 5.49 -7.80
C ALA A 111 1.32 6.91 -7.82
N LYS A 112 2.28 7.19 -6.92
CA LYS A 112 2.92 8.51 -6.77
C LYS A 112 3.76 8.91 -7.98
N VAL A 113 4.55 7.98 -8.52
CA VAL A 113 5.54 8.26 -9.58
C VAL A 113 4.95 8.09 -10.98
N HIS A 114 4.10 7.09 -11.18
CA HIS A 114 3.59 6.70 -12.51
C HIS A 114 2.10 6.98 -12.70
N GLY A 115 1.40 7.34 -11.63
CA GLY A 115 0.01 7.75 -11.66
C GLY A 115 -1.01 6.62 -11.80
N GLU A 116 -2.28 7.03 -11.89
CA GLU A 116 -3.43 6.11 -11.93
C GLU A 116 -3.38 5.13 -13.10
N LYS A 117 -3.06 5.61 -14.31
CA LYS A 117 -3.07 4.76 -15.51
C LYS A 117 -2.10 3.59 -15.46
N CYS A 118 -0.93 3.78 -14.83
CA CYS A 118 0.04 2.71 -14.65
C CYS A 118 -0.47 1.67 -13.66
N LEU A 119 -0.98 2.12 -12.52
CA LEU A 119 -1.47 1.21 -11.47
C LEU A 119 -2.74 0.47 -11.92
N ASP A 120 -3.65 1.14 -12.64
CA ASP A 120 -4.84 0.54 -13.24
C ASP A 120 -4.48 -0.55 -14.28
N PHE A 121 -3.48 -0.29 -15.13
CA PHE A 121 -2.95 -1.29 -16.07
C PHE A 121 -2.44 -2.53 -15.34
N ILE A 122 -1.65 -2.36 -14.27
CA ILE A 122 -1.09 -3.46 -13.50
C ILE A 122 -2.21 -4.32 -12.90
N PHE A 123 -3.18 -3.70 -12.22
CA PHE A 123 -4.30 -4.42 -11.62
C PHE A 123 -5.18 -5.10 -12.66
N ALA A 124 -5.44 -4.45 -13.79
CA ALA A 124 -6.20 -5.02 -14.89
C ALA A 124 -5.52 -6.25 -15.50
N VAL A 125 -4.20 -6.23 -15.68
CA VAL A 125 -3.43 -7.39 -16.18
C VAL A 125 -3.53 -8.55 -15.19
N ILE A 126 -3.35 -8.31 -13.89
CA ILE A 126 -3.44 -9.32 -12.83
C ILE A 126 -4.85 -9.95 -12.80
N GLU A 127 -5.90 -9.13 -12.85
CA GLU A 127 -7.29 -9.60 -12.86
C GLU A 127 -7.60 -10.45 -14.10
N ASN A 128 -7.24 -9.95 -15.29
CA ASN A 128 -7.50 -10.68 -16.54
C ASN A 128 -6.68 -11.98 -16.69
N ALA A 129 -5.50 -12.05 -16.08
CA ALA A 129 -4.73 -13.28 -15.98
C ALA A 129 -5.32 -14.28 -14.98
N GLY A 130 -6.28 -13.87 -14.15
CA GLY A 130 -6.86 -14.68 -13.08
C GLY A 130 -6.00 -14.73 -11.80
N TRP A 131 -4.88 -14.00 -11.78
CA TRP A 131 -3.93 -14.00 -10.67
C TRP A 131 -4.46 -13.29 -9.40
N ASN A 132 -5.53 -12.49 -9.53
CA ASN A 132 -6.23 -11.91 -8.39
C ASN A 132 -6.79 -12.97 -7.42
N LYS A 133 -7.05 -14.19 -7.90
CA LYS A 133 -7.52 -15.34 -7.12
C LYS A 133 -6.38 -16.25 -6.65
N GLU A 134 -5.15 -15.87 -6.90
CA GLU A 134 -3.98 -16.66 -6.58
C GLU A 134 -3.15 -16.02 -5.48
N VAL A 135 -2.62 -16.85 -4.61
CA VAL A 135 -1.63 -16.42 -3.62
C VAL A 135 -0.42 -15.81 -4.32
N ASN A 136 0.04 -14.66 -3.88
CA ASN A 136 1.12 -13.86 -4.51
C ASN A 136 0.77 -13.17 -5.84
N GLY A 137 -0.47 -13.16 -6.31
CA GLY A 137 -0.85 -12.42 -7.50
C GLY A 137 -0.50 -10.93 -7.44
N TYR A 138 -0.68 -10.31 -6.28
CA TYR A 138 -0.30 -8.92 -6.00
C TYR A 138 1.04 -8.78 -5.26
N SER A 139 1.98 -9.71 -5.47
CA SER A 139 3.29 -9.64 -4.84
C SER A 139 4.14 -8.49 -5.38
N THR A 140 5.08 -8.02 -4.57
CA THR A 140 5.98 -6.90 -4.91
C THR A 140 6.68 -7.10 -6.25
N TYR A 141 7.20 -8.29 -6.51
CA TYR A 141 7.92 -8.54 -7.76
C TYR A 141 7.00 -8.55 -8.99
N VAL A 142 5.77 -9.06 -8.88
CA VAL A 142 4.76 -8.98 -9.95
C VAL A 142 4.41 -7.51 -10.25
N MET A 143 4.09 -6.75 -9.21
CA MET A 143 3.77 -5.32 -9.34
C MET A 143 4.88 -4.52 -10.01
N ARG A 144 6.12 -4.73 -9.57
CA ARG A 144 7.29 -4.04 -10.13
C ARG A 144 7.59 -4.47 -11.56
N SER A 145 7.46 -5.75 -11.89
CA SER A 145 7.68 -6.25 -13.25
C SER A 145 6.67 -5.65 -14.23
N LEU A 146 5.39 -5.65 -13.89
CA LEU A 146 4.34 -5.05 -14.74
C LEU A 146 4.49 -3.53 -14.89
N ARG A 147 4.96 -2.83 -13.82
CA ARG A 147 5.33 -1.42 -13.92
C ARG A 147 6.47 -1.21 -14.92
N ASP A 148 7.50 -2.04 -14.88
CA ASP A 148 8.67 -1.92 -15.75
C ASP A 148 8.28 -2.13 -17.22
N VAL A 149 7.37 -3.08 -17.51
CA VAL A 149 6.78 -3.26 -18.83
C VAL A 149 5.96 -2.04 -19.27
N TRP A 150 5.15 -1.48 -18.38
CA TRP A 150 4.40 -0.26 -18.68
C TRP A 150 5.31 0.90 -19.09
N ILE A 151 6.45 1.05 -18.44
CA ILE A 151 7.46 2.09 -18.73
C ILE A 151 8.15 1.80 -20.06
N ALA A 152 8.53 0.55 -20.33
CA ALA A 152 9.27 0.15 -21.51
C ALA A 152 8.45 0.29 -22.81
N HIS A 153 7.12 0.21 -22.73
CA HIS A 153 6.24 0.17 -23.91
C HIS A 153 5.17 1.27 -23.91
N PRO A 154 5.54 2.56 -23.96
CA PRO A 154 4.59 3.67 -23.84
C PRO A 154 3.56 3.74 -24.97
N ASN A 155 3.92 3.27 -26.17
CA ASN A 155 3.08 3.38 -27.38
C ASN A 155 2.25 2.12 -27.66
N ASP A 156 2.58 0.97 -27.06
CA ASP A 156 1.96 -0.33 -27.35
C ASP A 156 1.16 -0.91 -26.19
N ARG A 157 0.78 -0.08 -25.23
CA ARG A 157 0.14 -0.52 -23.96
C ARG A 157 -1.06 -1.45 -24.16
N VAL A 158 -1.89 -1.20 -25.15
CA VAL A 158 -3.08 -2.03 -25.44
C VAL A 158 -2.68 -3.41 -25.97
N LYS A 159 -1.68 -3.48 -26.84
CA LYS A 159 -1.17 -4.76 -27.36
C LYS A 159 -0.50 -5.56 -26.26
N ILE A 160 0.35 -4.91 -25.48
CA ILE A 160 1.05 -5.51 -24.33
C ILE A 160 0.05 -6.00 -23.29
N TYR A 161 -0.98 -5.24 -22.98
CA TYR A 161 -2.04 -5.67 -22.06
C TYR A 161 -2.69 -6.98 -22.50
N LYS A 162 -3.09 -7.08 -23.77
CA LYS A 162 -3.72 -8.29 -24.32
C LYS A 162 -2.77 -9.49 -24.30
N PHE A 163 -1.53 -9.26 -24.72
CA PHE A 163 -0.48 -10.29 -24.71
C PHE A 163 -0.22 -10.82 -23.30
N LEU A 164 0.09 -9.93 -22.35
CA LEU A 164 0.39 -10.32 -20.96
C LEU A 164 -0.78 -11.03 -20.28
N SER A 165 -2.00 -10.53 -20.47
CA SER A 165 -3.20 -11.17 -19.88
C SER A 165 -3.40 -12.61 -20.39
N GLY A 166 -3.00 -12.91 -21.62
CA GLY A 166 -3.04 -14.25 -22.20
C GLY A 166 -1.92 -15.13 -21.68
N GLU A 167 -0.68 -14.66 -21.76
CA GLU A 167 0.51 -15.44 -21.35
C GLU A 167 0.54 -15.73 -19.85
N LEU A 168 0.26 -14.74 -19.02
CA LEU A 168 0.27 -14.88 -17.56
C LEU A 168 -0.81 -15.84 -17.06
N ARG A 169 -1.92 -16.00 -17.78
CA ARG A 169 -2.97 -16.97 -17.42
C ARG A 169 -2.48 -18.41 -17.35
N GLN A 170 -1.43 -18.73 -18.10
CA GLN A 170 -0.84 -20.08 -18.15
C GLN A 170 0.26 -20.27 -17.10
N LEU A 171 0.59 -19.25 -16.32
CA LEU A 171 1.69 -19.28 -15.36
C LEU A 171 1.16 -19.19 -13.93
N ASP A 172 1.85 -19.87 -13.01
CA ASP A 172 1.60 -19.73 -11.57
C ASP A 172 2.38 -18.55 -11.01
N PRO A 173 1.72 -17.56 -10.38
CA PRO A 173 2.40 -16.41 -9.79
C PRO A 173 3.41 -16.77 -8.69
N LYS A 174 3.26 -17.91 -8.01
CA LYS A 174 4.25 -18.40 -7.03
C LYS A 174 5.56 -18.78 -7.69
N LEU A 175 5.48 -19.39 -8.87
CA LEU A 175 6.64 -19.86 -9.62
C LEU A 175 7.27 -18.75 -10.47
N PHE A 176 6.53 -17.71 -10.79
CA PHE A 176 6.98 -16.63 -11.66
C PHE A 176 8.32 -16.02 -11.23
N GLY A 177 8.43 -15.59 -9.97
CA GLY A 177 9.69 -15.04 -9.44
C GLY A 177 10.78 -16.10 -9.22
N ALA A 178 10.42 -17.35 -8.90
CA ALA A 178 11.38 -18.44 -8.74
C ALA A 178 12.01 -18.81 -10.08
N ASN A 179 11.19 -18.97 -11.12
CA ASN A 179 11.65 -19.28 -12.48
C ASN A 179 12.59 -18.19 -13.02
N ALA A 180 12.26 -16.90 -12.77
CA ALA A 180 13.12 -15.81 -13.17
C ALA A 180 14.49 -15.82 -12.48
N ARG A 181 14.55 -16.13 -11.19
CA ARG A 181 15.83 -16.26 -10.45
C ARG A 181 16.67 -17.42 -10.97
N THR A 182 16.04 -18.54 -11.30
CA THR A 182 16.73 -19.72 -11.86
C THR A 182 17.29 -19.41 -13.24
N ARG A 183 16.49 -18.76 -14.10
CA ARG A 183 16.89 -18.44 -15.48
C ARG A 183 17.92 -17.32 -15.57
N TYR A 184 17.85 -16.34 -14.64
CA TYR A 184 18.68 -15.13 -14.66
C TYR A 184 19.33 -14.82 -13.29
N PRO A 185 20.21 -15.69 -12.76
CA PRO A 185 20.68 -15.60 -11.38
C PRO A 185 21.50 -14.34 -11.07
N LYS A 186 22.08 -13.70 -12.11
CA LYS A 186 22.91 -12.49 -11.98
C LYS A 186 22.17 -11.18 -12.31
N ARG A 187 20.89 -11.24 -12.66
CA ARG A 187 20.10 -10.06 -13.05
C ARG A 187 19.06 -9.71 -11.98
N ASP A 188 18.60 -8.49 -12.00
CA ASP A 188 17.39 -8.14 -11.25
C ASP A 188 16.22 -8.99 -11.79
N HIS A 189 15.78 -9.94 -10.97
CA HIS A 189 14.73 -10.89 -11.34
C HIS A 189 13.40 -10.22 -11.67
N ARG A 190 13.19 -8.95 -11.27
CA ARG A 190 11.99 -8.17 -11.61
C ARG A 190 11.88 -7.95 -13.12
N VAL A 191 12.97 -7.51 -13.73
CA VAL A 191 13.05 -7.31 -15.19
C VAL A 191 12.99 -8.65 -15.92
N SER A 192 13.63 -9.68 -15.36
CA SER A 192 13.66 -11.02 -15.96
C SER A 192 12.33 -11.76 -15.88
N CYS A 193 11.43 -11.40 -14.98
CA CYS A 193 10.12 -12.03 -14.86
C CYS A 193 9.19 -11.74 -16.04
N VAL A 194 9.46 -10.72 -16.82
CA VAL A 194 8.55 -10.20 -17.86
C VAL A 194 9.08 -10.45 -19.27
N LEU A 195 10.31 -10.89 -19.39
CA LEU A 195 10.96 -11.27 -20.65
C LEU A 195 10.88 -12.79 -20.86
#